data_17965c89b7c6d7669ddbdb672a08513b
#
_entry.id   17965c89b7c6d7669ddbdb672a08513b
#
_cell.length_a   1.000
_cell.length_b   1.000
_cell.length_c   1.000
_cell.angle_alpha   90.00
_cell.angle_beta   90.00
_cell.angle_gamma   90.00
#
_symmetry.space_group_name_H-M   'P 1'
#
loop_
_entity.id
_entity.type
_entity.pdbx_description
1 polymer ?
#
loop_
_entity_poly.entity_id
_entity_poly.type
_entity_poly.pdbx_seq_one_letter_code
_entity_poly.pdbx_strand_id
1 'polypeptide(L)'
;MIPDNMPNAKLGTTAIKHPIPILLAAGMSQRMGGFNKLLLPINGVPMVRHVALTLAAFADMPPVVVLGHEAKQVAAALDGIALTMITNAQFQSGKMSSVKAGLIAAGQAADYMICLADLPLLTVEDCAALCTAHKKAGVGQITVPVQREDGMFARRGNPIIIPASARHKIIKDAANLGCRGLLNNHPDLIYPFDSCADGFYVDIDTQDAFCDTTGKKPDARMTVS
;
A
#
# COMPACT_ATOMS: atom_id res chain seq x y z
N MET A 1 54.13 7.59 -14.11
CA MET A 1 53.19 7.78 -15.23
C MET A 1 52.14 6.68 -15.13
N ILE A 2 51.03 6.98 -14.48
CA ILE A 2 49.90 6.04 -14.25
C ILE A 2 48.85 6.41 -15.28
N PRO A 3 48.31 5.48 -16.08
CA PRO A 3 47.29 5.83 -17.06
C PRO A 3 45.94 5.98 -16.35
N ASP A 4 45.41 7.19 -16.47
CA ASP A 4 44.08 7.61 -16.11
C ASP A 4 43.16 7.15 -17.24
N ASN A 5 42.45 6.02 -17.08
CA ASN A 5 41.34 5.68 -17.95
C ASN A 5 40.41 4.64 -17.29
N MET A 6 39.62 5.08 -16.29
CA MET A 6 38.45 4.32 -15.89
C MET A 6 37.24 4.84 -16.66
N PRO A 7 36.51 3.99 -17.39
CA PRO A 7 35.29 4.41 -18.04
C PRO A 7 34.25 4.73 -16.96
N ASN A 8 33.80 5.99 -16.99
CA ASN A 8 32.69 6.50 -16.20
C ASN A 8 31.43 5.75 -16.66
N ALA A 9 31.10 4.65 -15.98
CA ALA A 9 29.85 3.96 -16.18
C ALA A 9 28.74 4.92 -15.72
N LYS A 10 28.16 5.65 -16.66
CA LYS A 10 26.87 6.32 -16.47
C LYS A 10 25.87 5.24 -16.10
N LEU A 11 25.60 5.06 -14.80
CA LEU A 11 24.37 4.40 -14.38
C LEU A 11 23.23 5.20 -15.02
N GLY A 12 22.63 4.63 -16.05
CA GLY A 12 21.44 5.17 -16.66
C GLY A 12 20.36 5.26 -15.57
N THR A 13 20.06 6.47 -15.14
CA THR A 13 18.94 6.73 -14.25
C THR A 13 17.69 6.43 -15.08
N THR A 14 17.21 5.19 -15.03
CA THR A 14 15.90 4.84 -15.58
C THR A 14 14.89 5.69 -14.83
N ALA A 15 14.25 6.63 -15.53
CA ALA A 15 13.24 7.48 -14.91
C ALA A 15 12.13 6.59 -14.35
N ILE A 16 11.88 6.66 -13.05
CA ILE A 16 10.79 5.94 -12.37
C ILE A 16 9.48 6.43 -12.98
N LYS A 17 8.75 5.53 -13.65
CA LYS A 17 7.50 5.86 -14.36
C LYS A 17 6.28 5.73 -13.48
N HIS A 18 6.36 4.90 -12.44
CA HIS A 18 5.28 4.59 -11.51
C HIS A 18 5.62 5.07 -10.10
N PRO A 19 4.62 5.45 -9.28
CA PRO A 19 4.83 5.73 -7.88
C PRO A 19 5.40 4.50 -7.16
N ILE A 20 6.25 4.71 -6.15
CA ILE A 20 6.77 3.60 -5.33
C ILE A 20 5.64 3.05 -4.45
N PRO A 21 5.27 1.77 -4.57
CA PRO A 21 4.27 1.17 -3.69
C PRO A 21 4.81 1.00 -2.28
N ILE A 22 3.98 1.38 -1.29
CA ILE A 22 4.22 1.16 0.14
C ILE A 22 3.06 0.32 0.65
N LEU A 23 3.32 -0.96 0.92
CA LEU A 23 2.34 -1.92 1.41
C LEU A 23 2.32 -1.90 2.94
N LEU A 24 1.20 -1.50 3.52
CA LEU A 24 1.01 -1.48 4.98
C LEU A 24 0.53 -2.84 5.47
N ALA A 25 1.44 -3.64 6.04
CA ALA A 25 1.21 -4.99 6.56
C ALA A 25 1.48 -5.09 8.07
N ALA A 26 1.23 -4.02 8.84
CA ALA A 26 1.54 -3.92 10.26
C ALA A 26 0.32 -4.03 11.18
N GLY A 27 -0.88 -4.27 10.65
CA GLY A 27 -2.15 -4.27 11.39
C GLY A 27 -2.30 -5.45 12.35
N MET A 28 -2.99 -5.22 13.49
CA MET A 28 -3.16 -6.21 14.58
C MET A 28 -4.32 -7.20 14.37
N SER A 29 -5.10 -7.07 13.30
CA SER A 29 -6.23 -7.96 12.98
C SER A 29 -7.23 -8.21 14.13
N GLN A 30 -7.47 -7.22 15.02
CA GLN A 30 -8.19 -7.37 16.28
C GLN A 30 -9.62 -7.94 16.14
N ARG A 31 -10.28 -7.70 14.99
CA ARG A 31 -11.66 -8.17 14.70
C ARG A 31 -11.72 -9.60 14.15
N MET A 32 -10.58 -10.26 14.02
CA MET A 32 -10.46 -11.59 13.39
C MET A 32 -10.46 -12.75 14.41
N GLY A 33 -10.77 -12.47 15.70
CA GLY A 33 -10.85 -13.54 16.70
C GLY A 33 -9.55 -14.31 16.96
N GLY A 34 -8.41 -13.63 16.88
CA GLY A 34 -7.08 -14.22 17.11
C GLY A 34 -6.33 -14.63 15.85
N PHE A 35 -6.95 -14.54 14.66
CA PHE A 35 -6.25 -14.79 13.41
C PHE A 35 -5.58 -13.52 12.88
N ASN A 36 -4.37 -13.65 12.35
CA ASN A 36 -3.81 -12.61 11.52
C ASN A 36 -4.42 -12.71 10.12
N LYS A 37 -5.31 -11.77 9.78
CA LYS A 37 -6.01 -11.76 8.49
C LYS A 37 -5.08 -11.80 7.28
N LEU A 38 -3.89 -11.21 7.40
CA LEU A 38 -2.91 -11.11 6.32
C LEU A 38 -2.32 -12.48 5.93
N LEU A 39 -2.36 -13.44 6.86
CA LEU A 39 -1.89 -14.81 6.66
C LEU A 39 -3.01 -15.75 6.18
N LEU A 40 -4.27 -15.35 6.23
CA LEU A 40 -5.38 -16.15 5.75
C LEU A 40 -5.32 -16.32 4.23
N PRO A 41 -5.58 -17.55 3.73
CA PRO A 41 -5.44 -17.85 2.33
C PRO A 41 -6.64 -17.35 1.51
N ILE A 42 -6.36 -16.58 0.49
CA ILE A 42 -7.27 -16.28 -0.61
C ILE A 42 -6.85 -17.19 -1.77
N ASN A 43 -7.74 -18.10 -2.20
CA ASN A 43 -7.43 -19.10 -3.23
C ASN A 43 -6.13 -19.90 -2.96
N GLY A 44 -5.86 -20.23 -1.69
CA GLY A 44 -4.68 -21.02 -1.29
C GLY A 44 -3.38 -20.22 -1.10
N VAL A 45 -3.40 -18.90 -1.29
CA VAL A 45 -2.23 -18.00 -1.15
C VAL A 45 -2.51 -16.99 -0.02
N PRO A 46 -1.57 -16.72 0.92
CA PRO A 46 -1.75 -15.72 1.96
C PRO A 46 -2.17 -14.37 1.38
N MET A 47 -3.16 -13.71 1.99
CA MET A 47 -3.72 -12.44 1.51
C MET A 47 -2.64 -11.38 1.26
N VAL A 48 -1.70 -11.20 2.19
CA VAL A 48 -0.59 -10.26 2.03
C VAL A 48 0.25 -10.55 0.79
N ARG A 49 0.43 -11.85 0.46
CA ARG A 49 1.19 -12.27 -0.71
C ARG A 49 0.48 -11.93 -2.01
N HIS A 50 -0.84 -12.05 -2.08
CA HIS A 50 -1.64 -11.61 -3.23
C HIS A 50 -1.37 -10.14 -3.55
N VAL A 51 -1.56 -9.27 -2.56
CA VAL A 51 -1.38 -7.82 -2.75
C VAL A 51 0.07 -7.48 -3.08
N ALA A 52 1.03 -8.14 -2.41
CA ALA A 52 2.46 -7.92 -2.68
C ALA A 52 2.85 -8.30 -4.11
N LEU A 53 2.34 -9.43 -4.64
CA LEU A 53 2.58 -9.86 -6.03
C LEU A 53 1.97 -8.87 -7.04
N THR A 54 0.75 -8.39 -6.79
CA THR A 54 0.12 -7.35 -7.63
C THR A 54 0.97 -6.09 -7.68
N LEU A 55 1.44 -5.60 -6.53
CA LEU A 55 2.27 -4.40 -6.47
C LEU A 55 3.65 -4.61 -7.10
N ALA A 56 4.26 -5.79 -6.92
CA ALA A 56 5.55 -6.12 -7.53
C ALA A 56 5.44 -6.23 -9.07
N ALA A 57 4.32 -6.74 -9.58
CA ALA A 57 4.06 -6.79 -11.03
C ALA A 57 3.79 -5.42 -11.65
N PHE A 58 3.22 -4.48 -10.86
CA PHE A 58 2.93 -3.11 -11.30
C PHE A 58 4.16 -2.21 -11.29
N ALA A 59 5.05 -2.34 -10.30
CA ALA A 59 6.06 -1.34 -9.96
C ALA A 59 7.35 -1.46 -10.77
N ASP A 60 8.00 -0.34 -11.08
CA ASP A 60 9.36 -0.30 -11.66
C ASP A 60 10.45 -0.62 -10.61
N MET A 61 10.16 -0.43 -9.33
CA MET A 61 11.08 -0.62 -8.20
C MET A 61 10.46 -1.57 -7.17
N PRO A 62 11.26 -2.32 -6.40
CA PRO A 62 10.74 -3.20 -5.36
C PRO A 62 9.81 -2.45 -4.40
N PRO A 63 8.55 -2.90 -4.21
CA PRO A 63 7.64 -2.32 -3.24
C PRO A 63 8.22 -2.33 -1.82
N VAL A 64 7.95 -1.28 -1.04
CA VAL A 64 8.29 -1.21 0.38
C VAL A 64 7.17 -1.85 1.18
N VAL A 65 7.47 -2.87 1.99
CA VAL A 65 6.51 -3.52 2.88
C VAL A 65 6.80 -3.13 4.31
N VAL A 66 5.80 -2.56 4.98
CA VAL A 66 5.89 -2.17 6.40
C VAL A 66 5.25 -3.24 7.25
N LEU A 67 6.09 -3.99 7.97
CA LEU A 67 5.71 -5.04 8.91
C LEU A 67 5.48 -4.49 10.32
N GLY A 68 4.71 -5.21 11.13
CA GLY A 68 4.45 -4.85 12.53
C GLY A 68 4.01 -6.06 13.35
N HIS A 69 2.71 -6.24 13.53
CA HIS A 69 2.17 -7.42 14.23
C HIS A 69 2.56 -8.70 13.49
N GLU A 70 3.08 -9.69 14.24
CA GLU A 70 3.55 -10.98 13.70
C GLU A 70 4.49 -10.84 12.49
N ALA A 71 5.42 -9.86 12.56
CA ALA A 71 6.30 -9.49 11.46
C ALA A 71 7.06 -10.66 10.84
N LYS A 72 7.47 -11.66 11.66
CA LYS A 72 8.22 -12.83 11.17
C LYS A 72 7.36 -13.71 10.29
N GLN A 73 6.12 -14.00 10.69
CA GLN A 73 5.18 -14.83 9.94
C GLN A 73 4.76 -14.13 8.64
N VAL A 74 4.48 -12.83 8.71
CA VAL A 74 4.14 -12.04 7.52
C VAL A 74 5.32 -11.97 6.55
N ALA A 75 6.55 -11.78 7.05
CA ALA A 75 7.75 -11.80 6.22
C ALA A 75 7.97 -13.17 5.54
N ALA A 76 7.76 -14.28 6.27
CA ALA A 76 7.87 -15.62 5.72
C ALA A 76 6.84 -15.87 4.58
N ALA A 77 5.60 -15.35 4.73
CA ALA A 77 4.58 -15.43 3.69
C ALA A 77 4.95 -14.64 2.41
N LEU A 78 5.89 -13.71 2.49
CA LEU A 78 6.36 -12.87 1.38
C LEU A 78 7.67 -13.37 0.75
N ASP A 79 8.22 -14.49 1.24
CA ASP A 79 9.48 -15.03 0.75
C ASP A 79 9.48 -15.25 -0.77
N GLY A 80 10.63 -14.98 -1.41
CA GLY A 80 10.81 -15.12 -2.86
C GLY A 80 10.21 -13.98 -3.71
N ILE A 81 9.60 -12.94 -3.11
CA ILE A 81 9.16 -11.75 -3.85
C ILE A 81 10.22 -10.65 -3.69
N ALA A 82 10.56 -9.94 -4.78
CA ALA A 82 11.48 -8.81 -4.75
C ALA A 82 10.84 -7.61 -4.02
N LEU A 83 11.12 -7.46 -2.72
CA LEU A 83 10.52 -6.45 -1.84
C LEU A 83 11.60 -5.81 -0.95
N THR A 84 11.35 -4.58 -0.52
CA THR A 84 12.08 -3.94 0.57
C THR A 84 11.25 -4.02 1.85
N MET A 85 11.57 -4.93 2.76
CA MET A 85 10.82 -5.11 4.01
C MET A 85 11.43 -4.33 5.16
N ILE A 86 10.60 -3.62 5.91
CA ILE A 86 10.97 -2.93 7.16
C ILE A 86 9.99 -3.27 8.27
N THR A 87 10.46 -3.27 9.52
CA THR A 87 9.59 -3.45 10.68
C THR A 87 9.36 -2.12 11.38
N ASN A 88 8.09 -1.74 11.55
CA ASN A 88 7.69 -0.60 12.35
C ASN A 88 7.49 -1.02 13.82
N ALA A 89 8.43 -0.70 14.70
CA ALA A 89 8.31 -0.99 16.13
C ALA A 89 7.15 -0.23 16.82
N GLN A 90 6.68 0.86 16.22
CA GLN A 90 5.60 1.70 16.74
C GLN A 90 4.25 1.42 16.08
N PHE A 91 4.04 0.24 15.49
CA PHE A 91 2.80 -0.10 14.76
C PHE A 91 1.52 0.06 15.60
N GLN A 92 1.61 -0.12 16.91
CA GLN A 92 0.48 0.03 17.84
C GLN A 92 0.02 1.49 17.99
N SER A 93 0.86 2.47 17.68
CA SER A 93 0.50 3.90 17.75
C SER A 93 -0.44 4.36 16.63
N GLY A 94 -0.81 3.44 15.73
CA GLY A 94 -1.76 3.70 14.65
C GLY A 94 -1.16 3.64 13.24
N LYS A 95 -2.04 3.60 12.26
CA LYS A 95 -1.70 3.42 10.82
C LYS A 95 -0.66 4.43 10.33
N MET A 96 -0.70 5.67 10.84
CA MET A 96 0.21 6.73 10.39
C MET A 96 1.67 6.49 10.74
N SER A 97 1.96 5.79 11.84
CA SER A 97 3.34 5.39 12.15
C SER A 97 3.91 4.49 11.04
N SER A 98 3.09 3.60 10.50
CA SER A 98 3.47 2.71 9.39
C SER A 98 3.61 3.45 8.06
N VAL A 99 2.72 4.40 7.76
CA VAL A 99 2.85 5.28 6.58
C VAL A 99 4.16 6.06 6.65
N LYS A 100 4.46 6.67 7.79
CA LYS A 100 5.72 7.41 8.01
C LYS A 100 6.95 6.52 7.83
N ALA A 101 6.96 5.33 8.45
CA ALA A 101 8.05 4.39 8.32
C ALA A 101 8.28 3.96 6.86
N GLY A 102 7.21 3.67 6.13
CA GLY A 102 7.25 3.34 4.71
C GLY A 102 7.78 4.46 3.84
N LEU A 103 7.31 5.70 4.05
CA LEU A 103 7.81 6.88 3.33
C LEU A 103 9.29 7.16 3.60
N ILE A 104 9.77 6.90 4.83
CA ILE A 104 11.20 7.04 5.16
C ILE A 104 12.01 5.99 4.40
N ALA A 105 11.58 4.73 4.42
CA ALA A 105 12.26 3.62 3.76
C ALA A 105 12.26 3.74 2.23
N ALA A 106 11.18 4.24 1.64
CA ALA A 106 11.09 4.49 0.20
C ALA A 106 12.05 5.61 -0.28
N GLY A 107 12.60 6.39 0.64
CA GLY A 107 13.51 7.48 0.31
C GLY A 107 12.82 8.64 -0.41
N GLN A 108 13.61 9.45 -1.11
CA GLN A 108 13.10 10.51 -1.99
C GLN A 108 12.90 9.91 -3.38
N ALA A 109 11.64 9.77 -3.75
CA ALA A 109 11.22 9.24 -5.03
C ALA A 109 10.31 10.23 -5.75
N ALA A 110 9.75 9.83 -6.90
CA ALA A 110 8.74 10.60 -7.59
C ALA A 110 7.50 10.73 -6.70
N ASP A 111 6.64 9.72 -6.69
CA ASP A 111 5.40 9.70 -5.91
C ASP A 111 5.29 8.36 -5.17
N TYR A 112 4.32 8.22 -4.27
CA TYR A 112 4.16 7.04 -3.43
C TYR A 112 2.72 6.53 -3.52
N MET A 113 2.57 5.21 -3.73
CA MET A 113 1.28 4.53 -3.67
C MET A 113 1.14 3.85 -2.30
N ILE A 114 0.28 4.38 -1.44
CA ILE A 114 0.01 3.78 -0.12
C ILE A 114 -1.09 2.74 -0.28
N CYS A 115 -0.74 1.49 -0.09
CA CYS A 115 -1.62 0.34 -0.24
C CYS A 115 -1.83 -0.38 1.09
N LEU A 116 -3.04 -0.89 1.32
CA LEU A 116 -3.35 -1.75 2.46
C LEU A 116 -3.20 -3.22 2.05
N ALA A 117 -2.68 -4.05 2.95
CA ALA A 117 -2.44 -5.46 2.67
C ALA A 117 -3.69 -6.35 2.76
N ASP A 118 -4.85 -5.77 3.06
CA ASP A 118 -6.14 -6.41 3.22
C ASP A 118 -7.10 -6.20 2.03
N LEU A 119 -6.57 -5.81 0.87
CA LEU A 119 -7.29 -5.60 -0.39
C LEU A 119 -7.02 -6.75 -1.39
N PRO A 120 -7.56 -7.95 -1.17
CA PRO A 120 -7.21 -9.14 -1.97
C PRO A 120 -7.69 -9.08 -3.43
N LEU A 121 -8.64 -8.21 -3.73
CA LEU A 121 -9.18 -8.06 -5.08
C LEU A 121 -8.46 -6.99 -5.91
N LEU A 122 -7.45 -6.30 -5.34
CA LEU A 122 -6.67 -5.30 -6.06
C LEU A 122 -5.91 -5.95 -7.22
N THR A 123 -6.03 -5.36 -8.41
CA THR A 123 -5.38 -5.83 -9.64
C THR A 123 -4.28 -4.88 -10.11
N VAL A 124 -3.44 -5.35 -11.04
CA VAL A 124 -2.42 -4.52 -11.71
C VAL A 124 -3.10 -3.42 -12.54
N GLU A 125 -4.23 -3.75 -13.15
CA GLU A 125 -5.05 -2.82 -13.96
C GLU A 125 -5.62 -1.69 -13.10
N ASP A 126 -6.07 -1.98 -11.87
CA ASP A 126 -6.51 -0.98 -10.91
C ASP A 126 -5.37 0.00 -10.55
N CYS A 127 -4.18 -0.54 -10.25
CA CYS A 127 -3.00 0.27 -9.97
C CYS A 127 -2.63 1.17 -11.16
N ALA A 128 -2.68 0.63 -12.38
CA ALA A 128 -2.38 1.36 -13.61
C ALA A 128 -3.43 2.46 -13.90
N ALA A 129 -4.72 2.17 -13.67
CA ALA A 129 -5.81 3.13 -13.81
C ALA A 129 -5.64 4.30 -12.81
N LEU A 130 -5.36 4.00 -11.54
CA LEU A 130 -5.11 5.00 -10.51
C LEU A 130 -3.87 5.86 -10.85
N CYS A 131 -2.79 5.24 -11.33
CA CYS A 131 -1.59 5.95 -11.76
C CYS A 131 -1.88 6.89 -12.95
N THR A 132 -2.70 6.43 -13.91
CA THR A 132 -3.14 7.23 -15.06
C THR A 132 -3.98 8.44 -14.61
N ALA A 133 -4.86 8.25 -13.64
CA ALA A 133 -5.63 9.33 -13.03
C ALA A 133 -4.72 10.32 -12.30
N HIS A 134 -3.72 9.83 -11.55
CA HIS A 134 -2.77 10.67 -10.84
C HIS A 134 -1.96 11.58 -11.78
N LYS A 135 -1.58 11.10 -12.97
CA LYS A 135 -0.90 11.91 -13.99
C LYS A 135 -1.75 13.09 -14.51
N LYS A 136 -3.08 13.01 -14.35
CA LYS A 136 -4.03 14.09 -14.71
C LYS A 136 -4.30 15.03 -13.53
N ALA A 137 -3.93 14.64 -12.31
CA ALA A 137 -4.07 15.46 -11.13
C ALA A 137 -3.14 16.68 -11.21
N GLY A 138 -3.55 17.76 -10.55
CA GLY A 138 -2.70 18.93 -10.40
C GLY A 138 -1.47 18.66 -9.54
N VAL A 139 -0.45 19.49 -9.70
CA VAL A 139 0.79 19.39 -8.92
C VAL A 139 0.48 19.44 -7.41
N GLY A 140 0.97 18.45 -6.68
CA GLY A 140 0.78 18.39 -5.23
C GLY A 140 -0.53 17.76 -4.76
N GLN A 141 -1.40 17.31 -5.66
CA GLN A 141 -2.66 16.66 -5.30
C GLN A 141 -2.47 15.16 -4.94
N ILE A 142 -3.28 14.71 -3.98
CA ILE A 142 -3.38 13.31 -3.57
C ILE A 142 -4.51 12.66 -4.37
N THR A 143 -4.21 11.62 -5.12
CA THR A 143 -5.25 10.90 -5.89
C THR A 143 -5.87 9.82 -5.03
N VAL A 144 -7.19 9.85 -4.94
CA VAL A 144 -7.99 8.95 -4.08
C VAL A 144 -9.09 8.31 -4.91
N PRO A 145 -9.19 6.97 -4.96
CA PRO A 145 -10.35 6.31 -5.53
C PRO A 145 -11.61 6.69 -4.75
N VAL A 146 -12.65 7.06 -5.47
CA VAL A 146 -13.94 7.43 -4.88
C VAL A 146 -15.08 6.72 -5.61
N GLN A 147 -16.04 6.25 -4.84
CA GLN A 147 -17.32 5.78 -5.35
C GLN A 147 -18.35 6.85 -5.07
N ARG A 148 -19.21 7.13 -6.04
CA ARG A 148 -20.30 8.10 -5.90
C ARG A 148 -21.64 7.40 -5.95
N GLU A 149 -22.56 7.87 -5.12
CA GLU A 149 -23.98 7.55 -5.18
C GLU A 149 -24.74 8.87 -5.33
N ASP A 150 -25.63 8.95 -6.29
CA ASP A 150 -26.41 10.17 -6.61
C ASP A 150 -25.52 11.44 -6.78
N GLY A 151 -24.33 11.27 -7.35
CA GLY A 151 -23.37 12.36 -7.57
C GLY A 151 -22.56 12.79 -6.33
N MET A 152 -22.89 12.25 -5.14
CA MET A 152 -22.17 12.54 -3.88
C MET A 152 -21.11 11.50 -3.57
N PHE A 153 -20.08 11.87 -2.81
CA PHE A 153 -19.07 10.94 -2.33
C PHE A 153 -19.68 9.95 -1.33
N ALA A 154 -19.85 8.70 -1.73
CA ALA A 154 -20.35 7.63 -0.87
C ALA A 154 -19.20 6.94 -0.13
N ARG A 155 -18.09 6.63 -0.84
CA ARG A 155 -16.97 5.85 -0.29
C ARG A 155 -15.64 6.29 -0.88
N ARG A 156 -14.58 6.28 -0.04
CA ARG A 156 -13.19 6.45 -0.46
C ARG A 156 -12.48 5.09 -0.42
N GLY A 157 -11.72 4.81 -1.46
CA GLY A 157 -10.97 3.55 -1.63
C GLY A 157 -9.49 3.65 -1.29
N ASN A 158 -8.80 2.52 -1.43
CA ASN A 158 -7.36 2.35 -1.38
C ASN A 158 -6.93 1.43 -2.54
N PRO A 159 -5.67 1.54 -3.03
CA PRO A 159 -4.61 2.45 -2.60
C PRO A 159 -4.88 3.91 -2.95
N ILE A 160 -4.11 4.82 -2.33
CA ILE A 160 -4.05 6.23 -2.70
C ILE A 160 -2.66 6.58 -3.23
N ILE A 161 -2.56 7.60 -4.10
CA ILE A 161 -1.24 8.10 -4.52
C ILE A 161 -0.97 9.46 -3.89
N ILE A 162 0.17 9.55 -3.20
CA ILE A 162 0.66 10.74 -2.52
C ILE A 162 1.81 11.32 -3.35
N PRO A 163 1.77 12.60 -3.72
CA PRO A 163 2.85 13.24 -4.45
C PRO A 163 4.11 13.38 -3.59
N ALA A 164 5.28 13.36 -4.21
CA ALA A 164 6.57 13.53 -3.54
C ALA A 164 6.63 14.80 -2.67
N SER A 165 5.99 15.87 -3.11
CA SER A 165 5.91 17.16 -2.38
C SER A 165 5.22 17.05 -1.02
N ALA A 166 4.26 16.11 -0.84
CA ALA A 166 3.57 15.91 0.42
C ALA A 166 4.38 15.07 1.44
N ARG A 167 5.41 14.33 0.99
CA ARG A 167 6.21 13.43 1.83
C ARG A 167 6.73 14.09 3.10
N HIS A 168 7.40 15.24 2.96
CA HIS A 168 8.02 15.92 4.11
C HIS A 168 6.97 16.34 5.14
N LYS A 169 5.83 16.89 4.70
CA LYS A 169 4.72 17.28 5.55
C LYS A 169 4.17 16.09 6.33
N ILE A 170 3.93 14.96 5.66
CA ILE A 170 3.41 13.74 6.30
C ILE A 170 4.41 13.17 7.33
N ILE A 171 5.70 13.13 7.01
CA ILE A 171 6.73 12.64 7.93
C ILE A 171 6.83 13.53 9.19
N LYS A 172 6.73 14.86 9.03
CA LYS A 172 6.86 15.81 10.11
C LYS A 172 5.62 15.84 11.02
N ASP A 173 4.43 15.74 10.44
CA ASP A 173 3.13 15.93 11.11
C ASP A 173 2.36 14.62 11.35
N ALA A 174 3.02 13.47 11.38
CA ALA A 174 2.40 12.15 11.46
C ALA A 174 1.47 11.93 12.67
N ALA A 175 1.55 12.75 13.72
CA ALA A 175 0.68 12.68 14.89
C ALA A 175 -0.76 13.19 14.61
N ASN A 176 -0.93 14.14 13.67
CA ASN A 176 -2.21 14.81 13.43
C ASN A 176 -2.84 14.52 12.06
N LEU A 177 -2.11 13.87 11.16
CA LEU A 177 -2.54 13.63 9.79
C LEU A 177 -2.71 12.12 9.54
N GLY A 178 -3.67 11.47 10.23
CA GLY A 178 -4.20 10.22 9.69
C GLY A 178 -4.57 10.43 8.23
N CYS A 179 -4.35 9.44 7.32
CA CYS A 179 -4.76 9.62 5.92
C CYS A 179 -6.20 10.14 5.85
N ARG A 180 -7.07 9.69 6.76
CA ARG A 180 -8.43 10.20 6.91
C ARG A 180 -8.45 11.68 7.38
N GLY A 181 -7.59 12.06 8.34
CA GLY A 181 -7.47 13.43 8.82
C GLY A 181 -6.91 14.37 7.76
N LEU A 182 -5.84 13.96 7.05
CA LEU A 182 -5.28 14.73 5.93
C LEU A 182 -6.34 14.99 4.85
N LEU A 183 -7.08 13.93 4.47
CA LEU A 183 -8.09 14.03 3.43
C LEU A 183 -9.32 14.83 3.89
N ASN A 184 -9.66 14.85 5.17
CA ASN A 184 -10.79 15.63 5.69
C ASN A 184 -10.44 17.10 5.91
N ASN A 185 -9.20 17.38 6.36
CA ASN A 185 -8.75 18.73 6.68
C ASN A 185 -8.25 19.51 5.45
N HIS A 186 -7.91 18.80 4.36
CA HIS A 186 -7.37 19.39 3.14
C HIS A 186 -8.07 18.82 1.89
N PRO A 187 -9.39 19.04 1.74
CA PRO A 187 -10.14 18.56 0.58
C PRO A 187 -9.63 19.16 -0.74
N ASP A 188 -9.02 20.35 -0.69
CA ASP A 188 -8.36 21.03 -1.80
C ASP A 188 -7.15 20.27 -2.35
N LEU A 189 -6.53 19.40 -1.54
CA LEU A 189 -5.41 18.55 -1.97
C LEU A 189 -5.87 17.23 -2.60
N ILE A 190 -7.18 16.95 -2.65
CA ILE A 190 -7.69 15.68 -3.16
C ILE A 190 -8.04 15.80 -4.63
N TYR A 191 -7.46 14.93 -5.45
CA TYR A 191 -7.93 14.62 -6.79
C TYR A 191 -8.75 13.33 -6.72
N PRO A 192 -10.09 13.41 -6.86
CA PRO A 192 -10.93 12.21 -6.83
C PRO A 192 -10.78 11.44 -8.14
N PHE A 193 -10.59 10.13 -8.03
CA PHE A 193 -10.63 9.19 -9.14
C PHE A 193 -11.89 8.36 -9.03
N ASP A 194 -12.89 8.65 -9.85
CA ASP A 194 -14.15 7.93 -9.87
C ASP A 194 -13.94 6.51 -10.39
N SER A 195 -14.22 5.50 -9.56
CA SER A 195 -14.11 4.09 -9.90
C SER A 195 -15.12 3.26 -9.12
N CYS A 196 -15.62 2.20 -9.73
CA CYS A 196 -16.47 1.20 -9.09
C CYS A 196 -15.78 -0.16 -8.98
N ALA A 197 -14.48 -0.24 -9.26
CA ALA A 197 -13.73 -1.51 -9.18
C ALA A 197 -13.57 -1.96 -7.73
N ASP A 198 -13.99 -3.19 -7.43
CA ASP A 198 -13.98 -3.79 -6.09
C ASP A 198 -12.58 -3.81 -5.47
N GLY A 199 -11.53 -3.88 -6.30
CA GLY A 199 -10.13 -3.84 -5.86
C GLY A 199 -9.77 -2.63 -5.00
N PHE A 200 -10.50 -1.52 -5.12
CA PHE A 200 -10.28 -0.32 -4.30
C PHE A 200 -11.05 -0.32 -2.98
N TYR A 201 -12.08 -1.18 -2.84
CA TYR A 201 -13.07 -1.03 -1.77
C TYR A 201 -13.29 -2.27 -0.93
N VAL A 202 -13.04 -3.47 -1.45
CA VAL A 202 -13.26 -4.72 -0.73
C VAL A 202 -12.05 -5.02 0.14
N ASP A 203 -12.15 -4.66 1.42
CA ASP A 203 -11.18 -4.99 2.46
C ASP A 203 -11.72 -6.12 3.35
N ILE A 204 -10.86 -7.05 3.74
CA ILE A 204 -11.20 -8.15 4.63
C ILE A 204 -10.78 -7.78 6.05
N ASP A 205 -11.74 -7.32 6.85
CA ASP A 205 -11.51 -6.85 8.22
C ASP A 205 -12.14 -7.76 9.30
N THR A 206 -13.07 -8.64 8.91
CA THR A 206 -13.84 -9.52 9.80
C THR A 206 -13.89 -10.94 9.25
N GLN A 207 -14.24 -11.90 10.12
CA GLN A 207 -14.47 -13.29 9.69
C GLN A 207 -15.62 -13.41 8.68
N ASP A 208 -16.68 -12.60 8.84
CA ASP A 208 -17.81 -12.58 7.91
C ASP A 208 -17.35 -12.09 6.53
N ALA A 209 -16.62 -10.97 6.45
CA ALA A 209 -16.07 -10.49 5.19
C ALA A 209 -15.14 -11.51 4.52
N PHE A 210 -14.37 -12.27 5.32
CA PHE A 210 -13.57 -13.37 4.80
C PHE A 210 -14.44 -14.51 4.24
N CYS A 211 -15.51 -14.89 4.96
CA CYS A 211 -16.47 -15.90 4.49
C CYS A 211 -17.14 -15.47 3.19
N ASP A 212 -17.62 -14.23 3.11
CA ASP A 212 -18.29 -13.69 1.93
C ASP A 212 -17.38 -13.68 0.70
N THR A 213 -16.09 -13.35 0.91
CA THR A 213 -15.10 -13.30 -0.18
C THR A 213 -14.61 -14.68 -0.63
N THR A 214 -14.48 -15.65 0.31
CA THR A 214 -13.82 -16.94 0.04
C THR A 214 -14.77 -18.14 0.03
N GLY A 215 -15.98 -18.00 0.55
CA GLY A 215 -16.92 -19.09 0.82
C GLY A 215 -16.47 -20.03 1.96
N LYS A 216 -15.45 -19.64 2.76
CA LYS A 216 -14.85 -20.48 3.81
C LYS A 216 -14.75 -19.72 5.13
N LYS A 217 -14.92 -20.44 6.26
CA LYS A 217 -14.62 -19.85 7.58
C LYS A 217 -13.12 -19.90 7.86
N PRO A 218 -12.55 -18.90 8.56
CA PRO A 218 -11.17 -18.97 9.05
C PRO A 218 -10.99 -20.21 9.94
N ASP A 219 -9.89 -20.98 9.72
CA ASP A 219 -9.53 -22.15 10.50
C ASP A 219 -8.05 -22.03 10.92
N ALA A 220 -7.70 -22.47 12.12
CA ALA A 220 -6.33 -22.45 12.64
C ALA A 220 -5.32 -23.20 11.73
N ARG A 221 -5.79 -24.16 10.94
CA ARG A 221 -4.99 -24.89 9.94
C ARG A 221 -4.69 -24.07 8.69
N MET A 222 -5.34 -22.91 8.51
CA MET A 222 -5.14 -22.02 7.35
C MET A 222 -3.98 -21.04 7.55
N THR A 223 -3.49 -20.86 8.78
CA THR A 223 -2.30 -20.04 9.04
C THR A 223 -1.06 -20.87 8.70
N VAL A 224 -0.25 -20.38 7.78
CA VAL A 224 1.01 -21.02 7.38
C VAL A 224 1.93 -21.09 8.59
N SER A 225 2.38 -22.33 8.90
CA SER A 225 3.39 -22.62 9.94
C SER A 225 4.75 -22.12 9.51
#